data_8e25936000f92298c8fd48840876c6b8
#
_entry.id   8e25936000f92298c8fd48840876c6b8
#
_cell.length_a   1.000
_cell.length_b   1.000
_cell.length_c   1.000
_cell.angle_alpha   90.00
_cell.angle_beta   90.00
_cell.angle_gamma   90.00
#
_symmetry.space_group_name_H-M   'P 1'
#
loop_
_entity.id
_entity.type
_entity.pdbx_description
1 polymer ?
#
loop_
_entity_poly.entity_id
_entity_poly.type
_entity_poly.pdbx_seq_one_letter_code
_entity_poly.pdbx_strand_id
1 'polypeptide(L)' 'MQELTPRIYVACLAAYNSGQLHGTWIDANRDAGAIHDEIRAMLASSPISGAEEWAIH' A
#
# COMPACT_ATOMS: atom_id res chain seq x y z
N MET A 1 15.28 15.57 18.25
CA MET A 1 15.74 15.16 16.95
C MET A 1 14.81 14.13 16.34
N GLN A 2 14.57 14.27 15.08
CA GLN A 2 13.65 13.41 14.40
C GLN A 2 14.31 12.13 13.92
N GLU A 3 13.66 11.01 14.18
CA GLU A 3 14.14 9.74 13.71
C GLU A 3 13.74 9.55 12.25
N LEU A 4 14.70 9.12 11.44
CA LEU A 4 14.43 8.88 10.03
C LEU A 4 14.04 7.41 9.84
N THR A 5 12.78 7.19 9.67
CA THR A 5 12.26 5.85 9.41
C THR A 5 11.89 5.75 7.93
N PRO A 6 12.50 4.82 7.18
CA PRO A 6 12.14 4.67 5.77
C PRO A 6 10.68 4.24 5.65
N ARG A 7 9.97 4.91 4.74
CA ARG A 7 8.58 4.58 4.46
C ARG A 7 8.39 4.44 2.97
N ILE A 8 7.50 3.54 2.60
CA ILE A 8 7.14 3.31 1.21
C ILE A 8 5.66 3.63 1.03
N TYR A 9 5.31 4.10 -0.17
CA TYR A 9 3.92 4.30 -0.53
C TYR A 9 3.50 3.15 -1.44
N VAL A 10 2.52 2.37 -1.00
CA VAL A 10 2.01 1.25 -1.77
C VAL A 10 0.66 1.63 -2.33
N ALA A 11 0.54 1.56 -3.64
CA ALA A 11 -0.68 1.98 -4.34
C ALA A 11 -1.40 0.78 -4.94
N CYS A 12 -2.73 0.87 -4.95
CA CYS A 12 -3.58 -0.11 -5.61
C CYS A 12 -3.60 0.19 -7.11
N LEU A 13 -3.08 -0.72 -7.92
CA LEU A 13 -3.00 -0.50 -9.36
C LEU A 13 -4.37 -0.51 -10.02
N ALA A 14 -5.28 -1.35 -9.54
CA ALA A 14 -6.64 -1.39 -10.09
C ALA A 14 -7.33 -0.04 -9.93
N ALA A 15 -7.19 0.57 -8.76
CA ALA A 15 -7.77 1.89 -8.53
C ALA A 15 -7.09 2.94 -9.40
N TYR A 16 -5.76 2.89 -9.48
CA TYR A 16 -5.01 3.84 -10.29
C TYR A 16 -5.46 3.78 -11.76
N ASN A 17 -5.60 2.58 -12.30
CA ASN A 17 -6.03 2.40 -13.68
C ASN A 17 -7.46 2.85 -13.90
N SER A 18 -8.26 2.96 -12.84
CA SER A 18 -9.63 3.46 -12.90
C SER A 18 -9.72 4.96 -12.63
N GLY A 19 -8.57 5.63 -12.50
CA GLY A 19 -8.54 7.06 -12.25
C GLY A 19 -8.73 7.46 -10.80
N GLN A 20 -8.57 6.52 -9.87
CA GLN A 20 -8.71 6.78 -8.44
C GLN A 20 -7.39 6.55 -7.73
N LEU A 21 -7.12 7.39 -6.73
CA LEU A 21 -5.93 7.23 -5.91
C LEU A 21 -6.32 6.47 -4.65
N HIS A 22 -5.70 5.31 -4.46
CA HIS A 22 -5.92 4.49 -3.27
C HIS A 22 -4.62 3.79 -2.91
N GLY A 23 -4.14 4.00 -1.71
CA GLY A 23 -2.90 3.42 -1.26
C GLY A 23 -2.63 3.76 0.20
N THR A 24 -1.47 3.39 0.68
CA THR A 24 -1.10 3.67 2.06
C THR A 24 0.41 3.78 2.20
N TRP A 25 0.83 4.53 3.22
CA TRP A 25 2.22 4.61 3.61
C TRP A 25 2.52 3.50 4.61
N ILE A 26 3.62 2.79 4.40
CA ILE A 26 4.02 1.69 5.26
C ILE A 26 5.46 1.89 5.70
N ASP A 27 5.74 1.68 6.98
CA ASP A 27 7.10 1.73 7.49
C ASP A 27 7.89 0.55 6.92
N ALA A 28 8.98 0.83 6.22
CA ALA A 28 9.76 -0.19 5.54
C ALA A 28 10.66 -0.96 6.50
N ASN A 29 10.77 -0.53 7.75
CA ASN A 29 11.59 -1.22 8.74
C ASN A 29 10.86 -2.34 9.46
N ARG A 30 9.63 -2.64 9.06
CA ARG A 30 8.89 -3.77 9.59
C ARG A 30 9.28 -5.05 8.87
N ASP A 31 8.95 -6.19 9.46
CA ASP A 31 9.20 -7.45 8.78
C ASP A 31 8.26 -7.60 7.57
N ALA A 32 8.65 -8.48 6.65
CA ALA A 32 7.92 -8.65 5.39
C ALA A 32 6.48 -9.09 5.62
N GLY A 33 6.24 -9.94 6.62
CA GLY A 33 4.88 -10.39 6.93
C GLY A 33 3.96 -9.26 7.33
N ALA A 34 4.44 -8.35 8.18
CA ALA A 34 3.65 -7.20 8.61
C ALA A 34 3.38 -6.27 7.43
N ILE A 35 4.37 -6.07 6.57
CA ILE A 35 4.20 -5.22 5.39
C ILE A 35 3.15 -5.81 4.45
N HIS A 36 3.22 -7.11 4.20
CA HIS A 36 2.25 -7.78 3.33
C HIS A 36 0.83 -7.74 3.92
N ASP A 37 0.71 -7.83 5.25
CA ASP A 37 -0.60 -7.75 5.89
C ASP A 37 -1.22 -6.38 5.68
N GLU A 38 -0.43 -5.31 5.76
CA GLU A 38 -0.93 -3.97 5.52
C GLU A 38 -1.30 -3.76 4.06
N ILE A 39 -0.53 -4.35 3.14
CA ILE A 39 -0.85 -4.28 1.72
C ILE A 39 -2.19 -4.97 1.45
N ARG A 40 -2.40 -6.15 2.03
CA ARG A 40 -3.66 -6.86 1.85
C ARG A 40 -4.83 -6.08 2.42
N ALA A 41 -4.65 -5.45 3.57
CA ALA A 41 -5.70 -4.61 4.15
C ALA A 41 -6.02 -3.42 3.25
N MET A 42 -4.99 -2.81 2.66
CA MET A 42 -5.16 -1.69 1.74
C MET A 42 -5.95 -2.13 0.51
N LEU A 43 -5.60 -3.28 -0.07
CA LEU A 43 -6.30 -3.80 -1.24
C LEU A 43 -7.74 -4.17 -0.91
N ALA A 44 -7.99 -4.72 0.27
CA ALA A 44 -9.33 -5.09 0.69
C ALA A 44 -10.24 -3.87 0.85
N SER A 45 -9.66 -2.71 1.16
CA SER A 45 -10.43 -1.47 1.30
C SER A 45 -10.49 -0.67 0.00
N SER A 46 -9.96 -1.21 -1.10
CA SER A 46 -9.98 -0.53 -2.40
C SER A 46 -11.40 -0.34 -2.88
N PRO A 47 -11.70 0.78 -3.57
CA PRO A 47 -13.01 0.98 -4.19
C PRO A 47 -13.25 0.03 -5.36
N ILE A 48 -12.20 -0.65 -5.84
CA ILE A 48 -12.31 -1.58 -6.95
C ILE A 48 -12.45 -2.99 -6.41
N SER A 49 -13.55 -3.64 -6.74
CA SER A 49 -13.82 -5.02 -6.30
C SER A 49 -12.78 -5.96 -6.93
N GLY A 50 -12.23 -6.84 -6.11
CA GLY A 50 -11.27 -7.82 -6.59
C GLY A 50 -9.89 -7.27 -6.88
N ALA A 51 -9.55 -6.12 -6.34
CA ALA A 51 -8.23 -5.53 -6.53
C ALA A 51 -7.15 -6.43 -5.92
N GLU A 52 -6.14 -6.78 -6.71
CA GLU A 52 -5.07 -7.66 -6.27
C GLU A 52 -3.68 -7.10 -6.55
N GLU A 53 -3.55 -6.20 -7.50
CA GLU A 53 -2.25 -5.69 -7.92
C GLU A 53 -1.90 -4.39 -7.22
N TRP A 54 -0.63 -4.27 -6.88
CA TRP A 54 -0.12 -3.09 -6.19
C TRP A 54 1.29 -2.79 -6.66
N ALA A 55 1.73 -1.56 -6.42
CA ALA A 55 3.09 -1.14 -6.74
C ALA A 55 3.59 -0.19 -5.67
N ILE A 56 4.91 -0.21 -5.48
CA ILE A 56 5.58 0.71 -4.56
C ILE A 56 6.00 1.94 -5.34
N HIS A 57 5.69 3.09 -4.80
CA HIS A 57 6.07 4.37 -5.40
C HIS A 57 7.12 5.08 -4.59
#